data_73488330b709e22cba1270937c0bf43f
#
_entry.id   73488330b709e22cba1270937c0bf43f
#
_cell.length_a   1.000
_cell.length_b   1.000
_cell.length_c   1.000
_cell.angle_alpha   90.00
_cell.angle_beta   90.00
_cell.angle_gamma   90.00
#
_symmetry.space_group_name_H-M   'P 1'
#
loop_
_entity.id
_entity.type
_entity.pdbx_description
1 polymer ?
#
loop_
_entity_poly.entity_id
_entity_poly.type
_entity_poly.pdbx_seq_one_letter_code
_entity_poly.pdbx_strand_id
1 'polypeptide(L)'
;RNQAMEFWGQEGFREKVNFRNDPVHTPRLNDFARESLVLTSAMSNCPLSSPHRGSLLTGMYPNKSGIPLNCNSNRPISSLREDVDCVSDVFSNAGYDCAYFGKLHADFPTPNDPQRPGKYVEDRIPAWDAYTPKDRRHGFNYWYAYGTFDEHKNPHYWDTDGKRHDPREWSPLHESGKVISYLKNEGNVRDPKKPFFIMVGMNPPHSPYRSLDDCMEQDFNLYKDQPLDSLLVRPNADSKMAKAESVRYYFASVTGVDRAFGQILDALKELGLDKNTIVVFSSDHGETMCSQHTDDPKNSPFSESMNVPFLVRFPDKIQPRLDDLMLSSPDIMPTLLGLAGLSDSIPANVQGHNYAPLFFNEKADIVRPAGAL
;
A
#
# COMPACT_ATOMS: atom_id res chain seq x y z
N ARG A 1 2.13 -8.45 5.60
CA ARG A 1 1.90 -9.76 4.97
C ARG A 1 0.43 -10.14 4.99
N ASN A 2 -0.02 -10.96 4.03
CA ASN A 2 -1.42 -11.37 3.91
C ASN A 2 -1.93 -12.09 5.16
N GLN A 3 -1.10 -12.88 5.81
CA GLN A 3 -1.46 -13.65 7.02
C GLN A 3 -1.75 -12.76 8.24
N ALA A 4 -1.32 -11.50 8.25
CA ALA A 4 -1.55 -10.57 9.34
C ALA A 4 -2.90 -9.83 9.21
N MET A 5 -3.98 -10.59 8.96
CA MET A 5 -5.36 -10.13 8.86
C MET A 5 -6.24 -11.05 9.68
N GLU A 6 -7.03 -10.50 10.61
CA GLU A 6 -7.87 -11.27 11.54
C GLU A 6 -8.95 -12.07 10.81
N PHE A 7 -9.52 -11.54 9.73
CA PHE A 7 -10.60 -12.20 9.00
C PHE A 7 -10.22 -13.59 8.46
N TRP A 8 -8.94 -13.85 8.20
CA TRP A 8 -8.50 -15.19 7.78
C TRP A 8 -8.75 -16.28 8.83
N GLY A 9 -8.91 -15.92 10.10
CA GLY A 9 -9.29 -16.84 11.19
C GLY A 9 -10.80 -17.05 11.33
N GLN A 10 -11.63 -16.30 10.60
CA GLN A 10 -13.09 -16.35 10.73
C GLN A 10 -13.70 -17.43 9.86
N GLU A 11 -14.92 -17.86 10.24
CA GLU A 11 -15.73 -18.78 9.45
C GLU A 11 -16.02 -18.21 8.05
N GLY A 12 -15.94 -19.05 7.03
CA GLY A 12 -16.08 -18.67 5.62
C GLY A 12 -14.77 -18.23 4.96
N PHE A 13 -13.76 -17.82 5.73
CA PHE A 13 -12.42 -17.46 5.23
C PHE A 13 -11.38 -18.54 5.51
N ARG A 14 -11.31 -19.02 6.77
CA ARG A 14 -10.28 -19.98 7.21
C ARG A 14 -10.31 -21.31 6.44
N GLU A 15 -11.48 -21.72 5.97
CA GLU A 15 -11.68 -22.98 5.23
C GLU A 15 -11.17 -22.90 3.79
N LYS A 16 -10.85 -21.69 3.32
CA LYS A 16 -10.43 -21.42 1.94
C LYS A 16 -8.94 -21.17 1.79
N VAL A 17 -8.21 -21.15 2.89
CA VAL A 17 -6.75 -20.94 2.90
C VAL A 17 -6.04 -22.09 3.61
N ASN A 18 -4.80 -22.36 3.23
CA ASN A 18 -3.98 -23.43 3.79
C ASN A 18 -2.91 -22.91 4.79
N PHE A 19 -3.09 -21.69 5.29
CA PHE A 19 -2.19 -21.10 6.27
C PHE A 19 -2.93 -20.75 7.56
N ARG A 20 -2.18 -20.66 8.65
CA ARG A 20 -2.65 -20.09 9.91
C ARG A 20 -2.42 -18.58 9.91
N ASN A 21 -3.47 -17.81 10.18
CA ASN A 21 -3.35 -16.36 10.32
C ASN A 21 -2.64 -15.96 11.62
N ASP A 22 -2.03 -14.79 11.60
CA ASP A 22 -1.49 -14.17 12.80
C ASP A 22 -2.63 -13.68 13.71
N PRO A 23 -2.47 -13.72 15.04
CA PRO A 23 -3.49 -13.29 16.00
C PRO A 23 -3.50 -11.76 16.17
N VAL A 24 -3.73 -11.05 15.08
CA VAL A 24 -3.85 -9.60 15.07
C VAL A 24 -5.31 -9.16 15.19
N HIS A 25 -5.54 -7.94 15.67
CA HIS A 25 -6.85 -7.32 15.77
C HIS A 25 -7.06 -6.34 14.62
N THR A 26 -7.90 -6.71 13.66
CA THR A 26 -8.21 -5.88 12.48
C THR A 26 -9.72 -5.84 12.21
N PRO A 27 -10.53 -5.32 13.15
CA PRO A 27 -12.01 -5.38 13.05
C PRO A 27 -12.55 -4.61 11.86
N ARG A 28 -11.92 -3.52 11.43
CA ARG A 28 -12.36 -2.74 10.28
C ARG A 28 -12.13 -3.50 8.97
N LEU A 29 -11.00 -4.18 8.85
CA LEU A 29 -10.71 -5.07 7.72
C LEU A 29 -11.59 -6.32 7.74
N ASN A 30 -12.01 -6.81 8.91
CA ASN A 30 -12.99 -7.88 9.00
C ASN A 30 -14.32 -7.50 8.34
N ASP A 31 -14.84 -6.32 8.66
CA ASP A 31 -16.08 -5.80 8.08
C ASP A 31 -15.90 -5.52 6.58
N PHE A 32 -14.78 -4.89 6.21
CA PHE A 32 -14.48 -4.61 4.81
C PHE A 32 -14.33 -5.88 3.97
N ALA A 33 -13.71 -6.94 4.51
CA ALA A 33 -13.54 -8.21 3.81
C ALA A 33 -14.88 -8.90 3.50
N ARG A 34 -15.86 -8.80 4.41
CA ARG A 34 -17.21 -9.35 4.19
C ARG A 34 -17.97 -8.65 3.06
N GLU A 35 -17.61 -7.41 2.76
CA GLU A 35 -18.21 -6.60 1.70
C GLU A 35 -17.37 -6.57 0.42
N SER A 36 -16.28 -7.34 0.35
CA SER A 36 -15.26 -7.24 -0.70
C SER A 36 -15.08 -8.55 -1.48
N LEU A 37 -14.59 -8.43 -2.68
CA LEU A 37 -13.84 -9.49 -3.33
C LEU A 37 -12.46 -9.54 -2.68
N VAL A 38 -12.06 -10.69 -2.14
CA VAL A 38 -10.80 -10.90 -1.43
C VAL A 38 -9.96 -11.93 -2.19
N LEU A 39 -8.79 -11.52 -2.65
CA LEU A 39 -7.85 -12.42 -3.33
C LEU A 39 -7.02 -13.20 -2.31
N THR A 40 -6.98 -14.53 -2.45
CA THR A 40 -6.15 -15.40 -1.60
C THR A 40 -4.69 -15.44 -2.06
N SER A 41 -4.44 -15.10 -3.32
CA SER A 41 -3.18 -15.34 -4.03
C SER A 41 -2.59 -14.10 -4.73
N ALA A 42 -2.89 -12.90 -4.22
CA ALA A 42 -2.23 -11.68 -4.74
C ALA A 42 -0.74 -11.67 -4.36
N MET A 43 0.12 -11.32 -5.32
CA MET A 43 1.57 -11.46 -5.19
C MET A 43 2.32 -10.17 -5.50
N SER A 44 3.24 -9.81 -4.62
CA SER A 44 4.30 -8.87 -4.95
C SER A 44 5.39 -9.63 -5.70
N ASN A 45 5.48 -9.44 -7.01
CA ASN A 45 6.46 -10.16 -7.86
C ASN A 45 7.92 -9.75 -7.58
N CYS A 46 8.11 -8.59 -6.93
CA CYS A 46 9.38 -8.18 -6.35
C CYS A 46 9.07 -7.59 -4.97
N PRO A 47 9.22 -8.36 -3.86
CA PRO A 47 8.79 -7.95 -2.53
C PRO A 47 9.74 -6.93 -1.89
N LEU A 48 9.96 -5.83 -2.59
CA LEU A 48 10.69 -4.62 -2.21
C LEU A 48 9.84 -3.40 -2.53
N SER A 49 9.92 -2.38 -1.68
CA SER A 49 9.06 -1.18 -1.77
C SER A 49 9.11 -0.51 -3.14
N SER A 50 10.28 -0.05 -3.59
CA SER A 50 10.37 0.73 -4.83
C SER A 50 10.02 -0.09 -6.08
N PRO A 51 10.54 -1.33 -6.28
CA PRO A 51 10.19 -2.15 -7.42
C PRO A 51 8.69 -2.44 -7.52
N HIS A 52 8.05 -2.83 -6.40
CA HIS A 52 6.60 -3.06 -6.38
C HIS A 52 5.83 -1.80 -6.75
N ARG A 53 6.19 -0.65 -6.13
CA ARG A 53 5.51 0.64 -6.37
C ARG A 53 5.65 1.09 -7.83
N GLY A 54 6.83 0.92 -8.42
CA GLY A 54 7.03 1.15 -9.85
C GLY A 54 6.13 0.27 -10.71
N SER A 55 6.06 -1.03 -10.39
CA SER A 55 5.20 -1.97 -11.11
C SER A 55 3.71 -1.63 -10.96
N LEU A 56 3.26 -1.29 -9.75
CA LEU A 56 1.89 -0.88 -9.49
C LEU A 56 1.50 0.40 -10.23
N LEU A 57 2.39 1.40 -10.25
CA LEU A 57 2.12 2.68 -10.89
C LEU A 57 2.06 2.58 -12.41
N THR A 58 2.93 1.75 -13.03
CA THR A 58 3.13 1.72 -14.48
C THR A 58 2.52 0.52 -15.19
N GLY A 59 2.12 -0.52 -14.45
CA GLY A 59 1.73 -1.80 -15.04
C GLY A 59 2.89 -2.55 -15.69
N MET A 60 4.14 -2.24 -15.33
CA MET A 60 5.35 -2.83 -15.91
C MET A 60 6.16 -3.58 -14.86
N TYR A 61 6.95 -4.56 -15.31
CA TYR A 61 7.94 -5.20 -14.43
C TYR A 61 9.06 -4.22 -14.04
N PRO A 62 9.76 -4.45 -12.91
CA PRO A 62 10.71 -3.52 -12.31
C PRO A 62 11.75 -2.94 -13.28
N ASN A 63 12.33 -3.77 -14.14
CA ASN A 63 13.33 -3.30 -15.13
C ASN A 63 12.73 -2.35 -16.18
N LYS A 64 11.46 -2.51 -16.51
CA LYS A 64 10.76 -1.66 -17.50
C LYS A 64 10.20 -0.40 -16.88
N SER A 65 9.76 -0.46 -15.63
CA SER A 65 9.32 0.74 -14.88
C SER A 65 10.47 1.70 -14.55
N GLY A 66 11.72 1.22 -14.64
CA GLY A 66 12.93 1.96 -14.25
C GLY A 66 13.36 1.75 -12.80
N ILE A 67 12.69 0.85 -12.07
CA ILE A 67 12.97 0.63 -10.64
C ILE A 67 13.33 -0.84 -10.36
N PRO A 68 14.51 -1.31 -10.75
CA PRO A 68 14.93 -2.69 -10.48
C PRO A 68 15.27 -2.96 -9.01
N LEU A 69 15.62 -1.93 -8.23
CA LEU A 69 16.01 -1.98 -6.83
C LEU A 69 15.36 -0.84 -6.04
N ASN A 70 15.39 -0.90 -4.71
CA ASN A 70 14.96 0.25 -3.89
C ASN A 70 15.77 1.50 -4.24
N CYS A 71 15.06 2.62 -4.41
CA CYS A 71 15.64 3.92 -4.73
C CYS A 71 16.49 4.44 -3.57
N ASN A 72 17.72 4.85 -3.86
CA ASN A 72 18.57 5.65 -2.98
C ASN A 72 19.66 6.34 -3.80
N SER A 73 20.36 7.29 -3.22
CA SER A 73 21.34 8.12 -3.95
C SER A 73 22.55 7.37 -4.53
N ASN A 74 22.79 6.11 -4.12
CA ASN A 74 23.84 5.26 -4.68
C ASN A 74 23.32 4.32 -5.81
N ARG A 75 22.05 4.44 -6.18
CA ARG A 75 21.41 3.58 -7.20
C ARG A 75 20.75 4.40 -8.30
N PRO A 76 21.54 5.12 -9.14
CA PRO A 76 21.01 6.04 -10.16
C PRO A 76 20.15 5.34 -11.24
N ILE A 77 20.25 4.02 -11.36
CA ILE A 77 19.42 3.23 -12.28
C ILE A 77 18.00 2.96 -11.74
N SER A 78 17.75 3.24 -10.46
CA SER A 78 16.45 3.00 -9.82
C SER A 78 15.72 4.32 -9.60
N SER A 79 14.91 4.68 -10.58
CA SER A 79 13.96 5.81 -10.53
C SER A 79 12.83 5.55 -11.48
N LEU A 80 11.63 5.97 -11.11
CA LEU A 80 10.47 5.91 -11.98
C LEU A 80 10.76 6.67 -13.29
N ARG A 81 10.48 6.04 -14.41
CA ARG A 81 10.70 6.65 -15.74
C ARG A 81 9.74 7.81 -15.94
N GLU A 82 10.24 8.87 -16.56
CA GLU A 82 9.47 10.08 -16.90
C GLU A 82 8.68 9.93 -18.22
N ASP A 83 9.12 9.00 -19.08
CA ASP A 83 8.58 8.76 -20.42
C ASP A 83 7.53 7.65 -20.48
N VAL A 84 6.94 7.28 -19.33
CA VAL A 84 5.87 6.28 -19.23
C VAL A 84 4.66 6.85 -18.52
N ASP A 85 3.48 6.46 -18.97
CA ASP A 85 2.25 6.82 -18.27
C ASP A 85 2.08 5.95 -17.01
N CYS A 86 1.84 6.60 -15.89
CA CYS A 86 1.39 5.96 -14.65
C CYS A 86 -0.13 5.88 -14.62
N VAL A 87 -0.66 5.06 -13.74
CA VAL A 87 -2.11 4.93 -13.50
C VAL A 87 -2.78 6.30 -13.28
N SER A 88 -2.10 7.18 -12.56
CA SER A 88 -2.57 8.56 -12.28
C SER A 88 -2.58 9.45 -13.50
N ASP A 89 -1.64 9.28 -14.45
CA ASP A 89 -1.67 10.02 -15.72
C ASP A 89 -2.93 9.64 -16.51
N VAL A 90 -3.25 8.34 -16.58
CA VAL A 90 -4.44 7.86 -17.30
C VAL A 90 -5.72 8.38 -16.64
N PHE A 91 -5.83 8.31 -15.30
CA PHE A 91 -6.97 8.88 -14.59
C PHE A 91 -7.09 10.40 -14.78
N SER A 92 -5.98 11.14 -14.68
CA SER A 92 -5.96 12.59 -14.89
C SER A 92 -6.40 12.96 -16.31
N ASN A 93 -5.92 12.25 -17.34
CA ASN A 93 -6.32 12.43 -18.73
C ASN A 93 -7.81 12.09 -18.96
N ALA A 94 -8.36 11.17 -18.15
CA ALA A 94 -9.79 10.84 -18.15
C ALA A 94 -10.65 11.86 -17.35
N GLY A 95 -10.04 12.92 -16.81
CA GLY A 95 -10.75 14.00 -16.13
C GLY A 95 -10.92 13.83 -14.63
N TYR A 96 -10.20 12.88 -14.01
CA TYR A 96 -10.21 12.71 -12.55
C TYR A 96 -9.33 13.74 -11.85
N ASP A 97 -9.72 14.15 -10.65
CA ASP A 97 -8.80 14.79 -9.71
C ASP A 97 -8.00 13.70 -9.00
N CYS A 98 -6.66 13.76 -9.14
CA CYS A 98 -5.75 12.71 -8.66
C CYS A 98 -4.96 13.20 -7.45
N ALA A 99 -5.01 12.46 -6.33
CA ALA A 99 -4.34 12.80 -5.08
C ALA A 99 -3.42 11.68 -4.59
N TYR A 100 -2.23 12.06 -4.09
CA TYR A 100 -1.30 11.14 -3.45
C TYR A 100 -1.01 11.56 -2.01
N PHE A 101 -1.02 10.58 -1.09
CA PHE A 101 -0.72 10.79 0.33
C PHE A 101 0.31 9.76 0.83
N GLY A 102 1.24 10.21 1.68
CA GLY A 102 2.18 9.35 2.38
C GLY A 102 3.41 8.97 1.57
N LYS A 103 3.92 7.77 1.78
CA LYS A 103 5.18 7.27 1.20
C LYS A 103 5.07 6.98 -0.28
N LEU A 104 5.93 7.58 -1.12
CA LEU A 104 6.05 7.25 -2.54
C LEU A 104 7.13 6.19 -2.79
N HIS A 105 8.37 6.44 -2.39
CA HIS A 105 9.56 5.59 -2.56
C HIS A 105 9.75 5.05 -4.00
N ALA A 106 9.52 5.88 -4.98
CA ALA A 106 9.66 5.55 -6.41
C ALA A 106 10.60 6.51 -7.16
N ASP A 107 11.13 7.52 -6.47
CA ASP A 107 12.07 8.50 -7.02
C ASP A 107 13.50 8.26 -6.55
N PHE A 108 14.44 8.55 -7.44
CA PHE A 108 15.85 8.65 -7.11
C PHE A 108 16.12 9.94 -6.30
N PRO A 109 16.64 9.86 -5.06
CA PRO A 109 16.98 11.03 -4.29
C PRO A 109 18.03 11.88 -4.99
N THR A 110 17.74 13.17 -5.14
CA THR A 110 18.65 14.19 -5.70
C THR A 110 18.84 15.34 -4.71
N PRO A 111 19.88 16.16 -4.85
CA PRO A 111 20.10 17.31 -3.98
C PRO A 111 19.16 18.49 -4.32
N ASN A 112 17.84 18.24 -4.18
CA ASN A 112 16.74 19.13 -4.56
C ASN A 112 15.84 19.53 -3.39
N ASP A 113 16.33 19.45 -2.13
CA ASP A 113 15.56 19.87 -0.96
C ASP A 113 15.05 21.31 -1.11
N PRO A 114 13.73 21.55 -1.13
CA PRO A 114 13.18 22.89 -1.30
C PRO A 114 13.60 23.89 -0.22
N GLN A 115 13.97 23.41 0.97
CA GLN A 115 14.38 24.23 2.10
C GLN A 115 15.90 24.43 2.16
N ARG A 116 16.68 23.55 1.52
CA ARG A 116 18.15 23.58 1.51
C ARG A 116 18.66 23.38 0.08
N PRO A 117 18.60 24.40 -0.79
CA PRO A 117 19.00 24.30 -2.20
C PRO A 117 20.36 23.63 -2.39
N GLY A 118 20.43 22.64 -3.27
CA GLY A 118 21.66 21.88 -3.54
C GLY A 118 22.02 20.82 -2.48
N LYS A 119 21.11 20.51 -1.57
CA LYS A 119 21.27 19.44 -0.58
C LYS A 119 20.21 18.36 -0.76
N TYR A 120 20.52 17.13 -0.31
CA TYR A 120 19.52 16.10 -0.11
C TYR A 120 18.57 16.45 1.04
N VAL A 121 17.38 15.89 1.04
CA VAL A 121 16.39 16.11 2.11
C VAL A 121 16.81 15.49 3.45
N GLU A 122 17.77 14.58 3.43
CA GLU A 122 18.41 13.99 4.61
C GLU A 122 19.94 14.07 4.51
N ASP A 123 20.61 14.04 5.66
CA ASP A 123 22.08 14.22 5.69
C ASP A 123 22.86 12.90 5.59
N ARG A 124 22.20 11.75 5.76
CA ARG A 124 22.86 10.43 5.62
C ARG A 124 23.19 10.12 4.17
N ILE A 125 24.26 9.36 3.96
CA ILE A 125 24.66 8.84 2.64
C ILE A 125 24.76 7.32 2.73
N PRO A 126 24.10 6.53 1.85
CA PRO A 126 23.22 7.02 0.79
C PRO A 126 21.95 7.68 1.34
N ALA A 127 21.52 8.75 0.67
CA ALA A 127 20.20 9.33 0.92
C ALA A 127 19.12 8.39 0.38
N TRP A 128 18.09 8.18 1.18
CA TRP A 128 16.94 7.31 0.83
C TRP A 128 15.70 8.12 0.55
N ASP A 129 15.49 9.17 1.33
CA ASP A 129 14.33 10.02 1.18
C ASP A 129 14.50 11.00 0.01
N ALA A 130 13.37 11.33 -0.63
CA ALA A 130 13.37 12.18 -1.82
C ALA A 130 12.19 13.17 -1.78
N TYR A 131 12.48 14.41 -2.17
CA TYR A 131 11.44 15.34 -2.59
C TYR A 131 11.11 15.12 -4.06
N THR A 132 9.81 14.90 -4.35
CA THR A 132 9.29 14.72 -5.72
C THR A 132 8.76 16.04 -6.24
N PRO A 133 9.45 16.71 -7.20
CA PRO A 133 8.98 17.96 -7.79
C PRO A 133 7.73 17.78 -8.65
N LYS A 134 7.00 18.87 -8.94
CA LYS A 134 5.67 18.83 -9.59
C LYS A 134 5.68 18.11 -10.94
N ASP A 135 6.70 18.29 -11.73
CA ASP A 135 6.87 17.70 -13.06
C ASP A 135 7.11 16.17 -13.05
N ARG A 136 7.40 15.61 -11.88
CA ARG A 136 7.62 14.16 -11.68
C ARG A 136 6.48 13.44 -10.97
N ARG A 137 5.34 14.10 -10.74
CA ARG A 137 4.20 13.56 -9.96
C ARG A 137 3.19 12.76 -10.80
N HIS A 138 3.46 12.53 -12.08
CA HIS A 138 2.67 11.64 -12.95
C HIS A 138 1.15 11.81 -12.80
N GLY A 139 0.61 12.97 -13.14
CA GLY A 139 -0.83 13.23 -13.13
C GLY A 139 -1.44 13.50 -11.74
N PHE A 140 -0.71 13.33 -10.63
CA PHE A 140 -1.20 13.72 -9.32
C PHE A 140 -1.19 15.24 -9.16
N ASN A 141 -2.37 15.85 -9.11
CA ASN A 141 -2.57 17.29 -8.97
C ASN A 141 -2.71 17.75 -7.50
N TYR A 142 -3.05 16.85 -6.59
CA TYR A 142 -2.94 17.07 -5.15
C TYR A 142 -1.85 16.18 -4.56
N TRP A 143 -0.99 16.76 -3.73
CA TRP A 143 0.19 16.08 -3.22
C TRP A 143 0.37 16.34 -1.73
N TYR A 144 0.54 15.29 -0.95
CA TYR A 144 0.93 15.35 0.46
C TYR A 144 1.76 14.12 0.80
N ALA A 145 3.03 14.13 0.41
CA ALA A 145 3.84 12.92 0.37
C ALA A 145 5.34 13.17 0.62
N TYR A 146 6.07 12.07 0.77
CA TYR A 146 7.52 12.01 0.92
C TYR A 146 8.08 10.78 0.19
N GLY A 147 9.39 10.67 0.07
CA GLY A 147 10.04 9.51 -0.54
C GLY A 147 9.93 8.29 0.37
N THR A 148 10.85 8.15 1.31
CA THR A 148 10.82 7.11 2.37
C THR A 148 11.48 7.61 3.64
N PHE A 149 10.74 7.57 4.75
CA PHE A 149 11.20 8.05 6.05
C PHE A 149 10.56 7.22 7.16
N ASP A 150 11.39 6.72 8.08
CA ASP A 150 10.98 5.70 9.04
C ASP A 150 10.78 6.25 10.48
N GLU A 151 10.43 7.51 10.61
CA GLU A 151 10.04 8.17 11.87
C GLU A 151 8.51 8.22 11.97
N HIS A 152 7.89 7.14 12.48
CA HIS A 152 6.45 6.94 12.38
C HIS A 152 5.61 7.94 13.17
N LYS A 153 6.14 8.53 14.27
CA LYS A 153 5.44 9.56 15.07
C LYS A 153 5.93 10.99 14.81
N ASN A 154 6.99 11.13 14.04
CA ASN A 154 7.53 12.42 13.62
C ASN A 154 7.74 12.45 12.11
N PRO A 155 6.72 12.09 11.31
CA PRO A 155 6.84 12.07 9.86
C PRO A 155 7.00 13.49 9.32
N HIS A 156 7.41 13.57 8.05
CA HIS A 156 7.31 14.82 7.31
C HIS A 156 6.68 14.59 5.95
N TYR A 157 6.16 15.64 5.38
CA TYR A 157 5.50 15.63 4.08
C TYR A 157 5.79 16.92 3.34
N TRP A 158 5.79 16.85 2.01
CA TRP A 158 5.70 18.04 1.17
C TRP A 158 4.30 18.10 0.57
N ASP A 159 3.70 19.29 0.63
CA ASP A 159 2.39 19.53 0.02
C ASP A 159 2.50 19.81 -1.49
N THR A 160 1.35 20.11 -2.11
CA THR A 160 1.24 20.41 -3.54
C THR A 160 2.18 21.53 -3.98
N ASP A 161 2.43 22.52 -3.13
CA ASP A 161 3.28 23.67 -3.43
C ASP A 161 4.74 23.50 -3.04
N GLY A 162 5.08 22.33 -2.49
CA GLY A 162 6.45 22.00 -2.05
C GLY A 162 6.80 22.53 -0.66
N LYS A 163 5.79 22.98 0.10
CA LYS A 163 5.99 23.34 1.51
C LYS A 163 6.07 22.07 2.36
N ARG A 164 7.08 22.04 3.23
CA ARG A 164 7.29 20.95 4.18
C ARG A 164 6.39 21.11 5.41
N HIS A 165 5.85 19.99 5.87
CA HIS A 165 5.06 19.85 7.09
C HIS A 165 5.68 18.74 7.94
N ASP A 166 5.86 19.01 9.24
CA ASP A 166 6.47 18.11 10.22
C ASP A 166 5.48 17.86 11.38
N PRO A 167 4.41 17.07 11.17
CA PRO A 167 3.44 16.79 12.23
C PRO A 167 4.04 15.92 13.33
N ARG A 168 3.49 16.07 14.56
CA ARG A 168 3.82 15.27 15.74
C ARG A 168 2.70 14.28 16.01
N GLU A 169 2.46 13.42 15.06
CA GLU A 169 1.35 12.46 15.07
C GLU A 169 1.78 11.16 14.37
N TRP A 170 1.23 10.04 14.78
CA TRP A 170 1.50 8.76 14.15
C TRP A 170 1.00 8.79 12.68
N SER A 171 1.91 8.50 11.74
CA SER A 171 1.73 8.79 10.32
C SER A 171 0.45 8.25 9.69
N PRO A 172 -0.05 7.00 9.96
CA PRO A 172 -1.31 6.56 9.37
C PRO A 172 -2.55 7.33 9.83
N LEU A 173 -2.60 7.77 11.09
CA LEU A 173 -3.71 8.60 11.57
C LEU A 173 -3.66 10.00 10.96
N HIS A 174 -2.48 10.58 10.85
CA HIS A 174 -2.29 11.86 10.17
C HIS A 174 -2.70 11.78 8.70
N GLU A 175 -2.23 10.75 8.00
CA GLU A 175 -2.53 10.53 6.57
C GLU A 175 -4.04 10.30 6.36
N SER A 176 -4.70 9.49 7.20
CA SER A 176 -6.15 9.31 7.12
C SER A 176 -6.90 10.63 7.33
N GLY A 177 -6.47 11.46 8.28
CA GLY A 177 -7.03 12.80 8.49
C GLY A 177 -6.90 13.69 7.25
N LYS A 178 -5.74 13.66 6.57
CA LYS A 178 -5.52 14.41 5.32
C LYS A 178 -6.40 13.90 4.17
N VAL A 179 -6.56 12.60 4.03
CA VAL A 179 -7.48 12.00 3.05
C VAL A 179 -8.92 12.43 3.33
N ILE A 180 -9.34 12.41 4.59
CA ILE A 180 -10.70 12.84 5.00
C ILE A 180 -10.91 14.33 4.68
N SER A 181 -9.94 15.19 4.98
CA SER A 181 -10.00 16.63 4.62
C SER A 181 -10.12 16.83 3.10
N TYR A 182 -9.37 16.03 2.30
CA TYR A 182 -9.48 16.07 0.84
C TYR A 182 -10.87 15.60 0.36
N LEU A 183 -11.40 14.50 0.91
CA LEU A 183 -12.75 14.00 0.58
C LEU A 183 -13.84 15.03 0.90
N LYS A 184 -13.72 15.71 2.04
CA LYS A 184 -14.61 16.84 2.44
C LYS A 184 -14.41 18.10 1.62
N ASN A 185 -13.39 18.12 0.76
CA ASN A 185 -12.98 19.27 -0.03
C ASN A 185 -12.68 20.53 0.83
N GLU A 186 -12.07 20.32 2.00
CA GLU A 186 -11.64 21.43 2.85
C GLU A 186 -10.59 22.27 2.12
N GLY A 187 -10.78 23.58 2.10
CA GLY A 187 -9.92 24.50 1.35
C GLY A 187 -10.15 24.53 -0.17
N ASN A 188 -11.20 23.87 -0.67
CA ASN A 188 -11.54 23.80 -2.10
C ASN A 188 -10.37 23.25 -2.95
N VAL A 189 -9.75 22.18 -2.47
CA VAL A 189 -8.54 21.57 -3.07
C VAL A 189 -8.81 20.66 -4.26
N ARG A 190 -10.08 20.32 -4.52
CA ARG A 190 -10.54 19.55 -5.69
C ARG A 190 -11.83 20.09 -6.27
N ASP A 191 -12.12 19.74 -7.51
CA ASP A 191 -13.44 20.02 -8.11
C ASP A 191 -14.45 18.94 -7.66
N PRO A 192 -15.48 19.27 -6.87
CA PRO A 192 -16.46 18.28 -6.40
C PRO A 192 -17.32 17.67 -7.52
N LYS A 193 -17.30 18.25 -8.73
CA LYS A 193 -18.01 17.72 -9.91
C LYS A 193 -17.22 16.67 -10.67
N LYS A 194 -15.90 16.58 -10.42
CA LYS A 194 -15.03 15.58 -11.03
C LYS A 194 -14.97 14.30 -10.19
N PRO A 195 -14.80 13.13 -10.80
CA PRO A 195 -14.42 11.95 -10.07
C PRO A 195 -13.01 12.13 -9.49
N PHE A 196 -12.67 11.34 -8.48
CA PHE A 196 -11.33 11.36 -7.87
C PHE A 196 -10.63 10.01 -7.95
N PHE A 197 -9.31 10.08 -8.02
CA PHE A 197 -8.41 8.95 -7.81
C PHE A 197 -7.47 9.28 -6.65
N ILE A 198 -7.46 8.46 -5.61
CA ILE A 198 -6.64 8.68 -4.41
C ILE A 198 -5.74 7.47 -4.21
N MET A 199 -4.43 7.71 -4.03
CA MET A 199 -3.48 6.73 -3.51
C MET A 199 -2.97 7.14 -2.14
N VAL A 200 -2.95 6.18 -1.20
CA VAL A 200 -2.44 6.38 0.16
C VAL A 200 -1.36 5.34 0.44
N GLY A 201 -0.15 5.79 0.61
CA GLY A 201 1.01 4.95 0.92
C GLY A 201 1.38 5.05 2.41
N MET A 202 0.63 4.39 3.30
CA MET A 202 0.98 4.34 4.72
C MET A 202 2.29 3.58 4.91
N ASN A 203 3.27 4.17 5.66
CA ASN A 203 4.54 3.50 5.92
C ASN A 203 4.41 2.35 6.93
N PRO A 204 3.80 2.50 8.11
CA PRO A 204 3.51 1.36 8.99
C PRO A 204 2.64 0.29 8.29
N PRO A 205 2.88 -0.99 8.58
CA PRO A 205 3.75 -1.56 9.61
C PRO A 205 5.20 -1.83 9.18
N HIS A 206 5.78 -1.03 8.26
CA HIS A 206 7.21 -1.10 7.93
C HIS A 206 8.06 -0.85 9.18
N SER A 207 9.25 -1.45 9.24
CA SER A 207 10.21 -1.14 10.30
C SER A 207 10.52 0.38 10.38
N PRO A 208 10.87 0.90 11.57
CA PRO A 208 11.10 0.19 12.83
C PRO A 208 9.79 -0.26 13.51
N TYR A 209 9.91 -1.30 14.31
CA TYR A 209 8.86 -1.82 15.20
C TYR A 209 9.53 -2.31 16.51
N ARG A 210 10.16 -1.38 17.26
CA ARG A 210 11.03 -1.66 18.40
C ARG A 210 10.56 -1.01 19.69
N SER A 211 9.71 0.01 19.59
CA SER A 211 9.30 0.81 20.73
C SER A 211 7.90 1.42 20.51
N LEU A 212 7.39 2.11 21.52
CA LEU A 212 6.16 2.89 21.40
C LEU A 212 6.29 4.11 20.47
N ASP A 213 7.49 4.43 19.97
CA ASP A 213 7.64 5.46 18.93
C ASP A 213 7.16 4.96 17.56
N ASP A 214 7.03 3.65 17.40
CA ASP A 214 6.70 3.01 16.13
C ASP A 214 5.20 2.68 15.98
N CYS A 215 4.44 2.67 17.08
CA CYS A 215 3.02 2.33 17.09
C CYS A 215 2.23 3.13 18.13
N MET A 216 0.93 2.99 18.15
CA MET A 216 0.08 3.57 19.17
C MET A 216 0.05 2.70 20.42
N GLU A 217 0.20 3.31 21.60
CA GLU A 217 0.22 2.61 22.88
C GLU A 217 -1.05 1.79 23.13
N GLN A 218 -2.20 2.33 22.79
CA GLN A 218 -3.48 1.61 22.94
C GLN A 218 -3.51 0.31 22.13
N ASP A 219 -2.85 0.26 20.95
CA ASP A 219 -2.79 -0.94 20.13
C ASP A 219 -1.74 -1.91 20.65
N PHE A 220 -0.61 -1.40 21.14
CA PHE A 220 0.42 -2.20 21.81
C PHE A 220 -0.12 -2.92 23.05
N ASN A 221 -1.01 -2.27 23.81
CA ASN A 221 -1.61 -2.84 25.02
C ASN A 221 -2.44 -4.12 24.75
N LEU A 222 -2.87 -4.37 23.50
CA LEU A 222 -3.52 -5.61 23.10
C LEU A 222 -2.56 -6.82 23.08
N TYR A 223 -1.26 -6.58 22.96
CA TYR A 223 -0.26 -7.63 22.72
C TYR A 223 0.83 -7.70 23.80
N LYS A 224 1.01 -6.67 24.61
CA LYS A 224 2.17 -6.52 25.53
C LYS A 224 2.36 -7.68 26.49
N ASP A 225 1.26 -8.22 27.03
CA ASP A 225 1.27 -9.26 28.07
C ASP A 225 1.06 -10.68 27.50
N GLN A 226 0.90 -10.82 26.17
CA GLN A 226 0.70 -12.12 25.56
C GLN A 226 2.04 -12.88 25.41
N PRO A 227 2.08 -14.20 25.68
CA PRO A 227 3.26 -15.00 25.42
C PRO A 227 3.68 -14.94 23.93
N LEU A 228 4.99 -14.92 23.64
CA LEU A 228 5.49 -14.88 22.27
C LEU A 228 4.98 -16.05 21.42
N ASP A 229 4.91 -17.27 22.01
CA ASP A 229 4.41 -18.46 21.30
C ASP A 229 2.93 -18.35 20.94
N SER A 230 2.16 -17.50 21.65
CA SER A 230 0.77 -17.20 21.28
C SER A 230 0.65 -16.14 20.20
N LEU A 231 1.69 -15.38 19.93
CA LEU A 231 1.76 -14.37 18.87
C LEU A 231 2.41 -14.94 17.61
N LEU A 232 3.49 -15.71 17.76
CA LEU A 232 4.22 -16.36 16.65
C LEU A 232 3.67 -17.76 16.39
N VAL A 233 2.38 -17.83 16.03
CA VAL A 233 1.61 -19.09 15.97
C VAL A 233 1.87 -19.95 14.74
N ARG A 234 2.61 -19.46 13.74
CA ARG A 234 2.81 -20.20 12.49
C ARG A 234 3.86 -21.29 12.67
N PRO A 235 3.71 -22.45 11.99
CA PRO A 235 4.63 -23.59 12.19
C PRO A 235 6.10 -23.31 11.86
N ASN A 236 6.35 -22.31 11.01
CA ASN A 236 7.68 -21.89 10.57
C ASN A 236 8.19 -20.63 11.28
N ALA A 237 7.51 -20.17 12.32
CA ALA A 237 7.96 -19.06 13.15
C ALA A 237 8.85 -19.55 14.28
N ASP A 238 9.84 -18.73 14.66
CA ASP A 238 10.79 -19.01 15.72
C ASP A 238 10.77 -17.89 16.77
N SER A 239 10.17 -18.17 17.93
CA SER A 239 10.09 -17.26 19.06
C SER A 239 11.43 -17.03 19.77
N LYS A 240 12.49 -17.79 19.42
CA LYS A 240 13.84 -17.63 19.98
C LYS A 240 14.72 -16.65 19.21
N MET A 241 14.24 -16.17 18.06
CA MET A 241 14.98 -15.15 17.30
C MET A 241 15.10 -13.85 18.12
N ALA A 242 16.25 -13.17 18.02
CA ALA A 242 16.53 -11.94 18.77
C ALA A 242 15.48 -10.83 18.53
N LYS A 243 14.85 -10.82 17.33
CA LYS A 243 13.80 -9.87 16.97
C LYS A 243 12.37 -10.29 17.37
N ALA A 244 12.20 -11.44 18.06
CA ALA A 244 10.86 -11.99 18.33
C ALA A 244 9.94 -10.99 19.09
N GLU A 245 10.48 -10.24 20.04
CA GLU A 245 9.73 -9.20 20.77
C GLU A 245 9.15 -8.10 19.86
N SER A 246 9.74 -7.88 18.70
CA SER A 246 9.24 -6.90 17.72
C SER A 246 7.85 -7.25 17.17
N VAL A 247 7.40 -8.49 17.29
CA VAL A 247 6.07 -8.91 16.82
C VAL A 247 4.95 -8.13 17.49
N ARG A 248 5.11 -7.71 18.75
CA ARG A 248 4.12 -6.93 19.51
C ARG A 248 3.89 -5.56 18.88
N TYR A 249 4.98 -4.88 18.54
CA TYR A 249 4.95 -3.55 17.89
C TYR A 249 4.48 -3.66 16.45
N TYR A 250 4.88 -4.71 15.74
CA TYR A 250 4.41 -4.99 14.38
C TYR A 250 2.90 -5.21 14.35
N PHE A 251 2.34 -6.05 15.24
CA PHE A 251 0.90 -6.28 15.31
C PHE A 251 0.14 -5.04 15.76
N ALA A 252 0.70 -4.27 16.72
CA ALA A 252 0.14 -2.99 17.11
C ALA A 252 0.06 -2.00 15.95
N SER A 253 1.09 -1.96 15.10
CA SER A 253 1.08 -1.12 13.88
C SER A 253 0.05 -1.59 12.86
N VAL A 254 -0.13 -2.90 12.68
CA VAL A 254 -1.19 -3.46 11.82
C VAL A 254 -2.57 -3.06 12.32
N THR A 255 -2.83 -3.20 13.63
CA THR A 255 -4.09 -2.76 14.26
C THR A 255 -4.34 -1.26 14.09
N GLY A 256 -3.30 -0.45 14.24
CA GLY A 256 -3.42 1.00 14.04
C GLY A 256 -3.73 1.38 12.59
N VAL A 257 -3.12 0.69 11.60
CA VAL A 257 -3.43 0.88 10.17
C VAL A 257 -4.87 0.48 9.86
N ASP A 258 -5.36 -0.62 10.43
CA ASP A 258 -6.76 -1.03 10.34
C ASP A 258 -7.72 0.09 10.78
N ARG A 259 -7.39 0.75 11.90
CA ARG A 259 -8.19 1.88 12.43
C ARG A 259 -8.12 3.09 11.49
N ALA A 260 -6.94 3.46 11.02
CA ALA A 260 -6.75 4.58 10.09
C ALA A 260 -7.52 4.36 8.77
N PHE A 261 -7.46 3.14 8.24
CA PHE A 261 -8.25 2.74 7.08
C PHE A 261 -9.76 2.82 7.35
N GLY A 262 -10.19 2.32 8.52
CA GLY A 262 -11.59 2.42 8.96
C GLY A 262 -12.12 3.84 9.00
N GLN A 263 -11.32 4.83 9.45
CA GLN A 263 -11.72 6.24 9.44
C GLN A 263 -11.99 6.77 8.03
N ILE A 264 -11.20 6.35 7.04
CA ILE A 264 -11.43 6.72 5.63
C ILE A 264 -12.75 6.11 5.12
N LEU A 265 -13.03 4.84 5.46
CA LEU A 265 -14.29 4.17 5.10
C LEU A 265 -15.50 4.89 5.71
N ASP A 266 -15.41 5.28 6.97
CA ASP A 266 -16.46 6.03 7.66
C ASP A 266 -16.72 7.37 6.97
N ALA A 267 -15.68 8.10 6.62
CA ALA A 267 -15.80 9.37 5.90
C ALA A 267 -16.45 9.21 4.52
N LEU A 268 -16.09 8.17 3.76
CA LEU A 268 -16.75 7.88 2.48
C LEU A 268 -18.25 7.66 2.67
N LYS A 269 -18.64 6.92 3.70
CA LYS A 269 -20.03 6.63 4.04
C LYS A 269 -20.78 7.89 4.50
N GLU A 270 -20.18 8.66 5.41
CA GLU A 270 -20.76 9.93 5.91
C GLU A 270 -20.99 10.95 4.80
N LEU A 271 -20.11 10.98 3.80
CA LEU A 271 -20.21 11.88 2.65
C LEU A 271 -21.09 11.32 1.51
N GLY A 272 -21.64 10.11 1.67
CA GLY A 272 -22.45 9.46 0.63
C GLY A 272 -21.66 9.07 -0.63
N LEU A 273 -20.35 8.91 -0.51
CA LEU A 273 -19.43 8.56 -1.61
C LEU A 273 -19.19 7.07 -1.73
N ASP A 274 -19.49 6.30 -0.70
CA ASP A 274 -19.15 4.89 -0.54
C ASP A 274 -19.72 3.98 -1.64
N LYS A 275 -20.93 4.27 -2.13
CA LYS A 275 -21.62 3.46 -3.15
C LYS A 275 -21.02 3.61 -4.55
N ASN A 276 -20.40 4.74 -4.85
CA ASN A 276 -19.79 5.02 -6.15
C ASN A 276 -18.27 5.16 -6.07
N THR A 277 -17.66 4.54 -5.09
CA THR A 277 -16.20 4.51 -4.92
C THR A 277 -15.71 3.07 -4.91
N ILE A 278 -14.77 2.77 -5.81
CA ILE A 278 -13.99 1.53 -5.76
C ILE A 278 -12.95 1.72 -4.66
N VAL A 279 -13.00 0.90 -3.62
CA VAL A 279 -12.02 0.92 -2.53
C VAL A 279 -11.15 -0.31 -2.64
N VAL A 280 -9.84 -0.11 -2.68
CA VAL A 280 -8.84 -1.18 -2.71
C VAL A 280 -7.96 -1.10 -1.47
N PHE A 281 -7.77 -2.21 -0.78
CA PHE A 281 -6.78 -2.37 0.28
C PHE A 281 -5.73 -3.39 -0.14
N SER A 282 -4.45 -2.99 -0.11
CA SER A 282 -3.34 -3.86 -0.47
C SER A 282 -2.06 -3.48 0.29
N SER A 283 -0.96 -4.16 -0.01
CA SER A 283 0.38 -3.89 0.51
C SER A 283 1.41 -4.06 -0.61
N ASP A 284 2.51 -3.32 -0.54
CA ASP A 284 3.61 -3.41 -1.52
C ASP A 284 4.43 -4.70 -1.38
N HIS A 285 4.59 -5.22 -0.18
CA HIS A 285 5.24 -6.49 0.13
C HIS A 285 4.78 -6.99 1.50
N GLY A 286 5.16 -8.20 1.83
CA GLY A 286 4.92 -8.77 3.14
C GLY A 286 6.06 -8.50 4.14
N GLU A 287 6.07 -9.31 5.21
CA GLU A 287 7.05 -9.25 6.29
C GLU A 287 7.25 -10.68 6.85
N THR A 288 8.49 -11.15 6.94
CA THR A 288 8.78 -12.51 7.43
C THR A 288 8.48 -12.66 8.92
N MET A 289 8.76 -11.66 9.72
CA MET A 289 8.49 -11.61 11.16
C MET A 289 8.75 -12.94 11.86
N CYS A 290 10.03 -13.28 12.04
CA CYS A 290 10.51 -14.51 12.68
C CYS A 290 10.12 -15.82 11.96
N SER A 291 9.64 -15.77 10.74
CA SER A 291 9.38 -16.97 9.94
C SER A 291 10.61 -17.35 9.11
N GLN A 292 10.67 -18.63 8.72
CA GLN A 292 11.72 -19.17 7.81
C GLN A 292 13.15 -19.07 8.35
N HIS A 293 13.33 -18.86 9.66
CA HIS A 293 14.64 -18.67 10.31
C HIS A 293 15.54 -17.62 9.62
N THR A 294 14.93 -16.59 9.04
CA THR A 294 15.64 -15.49 8.37
C THR A 294 15.49 -14.18 9.10
N ASP A 295 16.58 -13.40 9.13
CA ASP A 295 16.57 -12.02 9.60
C ASP A 295 16.15 -11.01 8.52
N ASP A 296 16.11 -11.43 7.25
CA ASP A 296 15.60 -10.59 6.15
C ASP A 296 14.08 -10.42 6.31
N PRO A 297 13.59 -9.20 6.50
CA PRO A 297 12.17 -8.96 6.68
C PRO A 297 11.34 -9.18 5.42
N LYS A 298 11.96 -9.06 4.26
CA LYS A 298 11.37 -9.09 2.92
C LYS A 298 12.44 -9.48 1.90
N ASN A 299 12.19 -9.24 0.60
CA ASN A 299 13.15 -9.57 -0.47
C ASN A 299 13.50 -11.06 -0.54
N SER A 300 12.51 -11.89 -0.33
CA SER A 300 12.67 -13.35 -0.32
C SER A 300 11.53 -14.02 -1.09
N PRO A 301 11.73 -15.26 -1.57
CA PRO A 301 10.70 -16.01 -2.30
C PRO A 301 9.62 -16.62 -1.37
N PHE A 302 9.68 -16.32 -0.09
CA PHE A 302 8.73 -16.86 0.87
C PHE A 302 7.36 -16.19 0.76
N SER A 303 6.30 -16.94 1.01
CA SER A 303 4.93 -16.43 0.97
C SER A 303 4.71 -15.26 1.92
N GLU A 304 5.44 -15.21 3.04
CA GLU A 304 5.40 -14.10 3.99
C GLU A 304 5.87 -12.78 3.40
N SER A 305 6.77 -12.83 2.43
CA SER A 305 7.27 -11.65 1.71
C SER A 305 6.44 -11.33 0.48
N MET A 306 6.06 -12.36 -0.30
CA MET A 306 5.45 -12.18 -1.62
C MET A 306 3.94 -12.09 -1.59
N ASN A 307 3.25 -12.89 -0.75
CA ASN A 307 1.80 -12.89 -0.69
C ASN A 307 1.31 -11.67 0.10
N VAL A 308 0.57 -10.80 -0.57
CA VAL A 308 0.04 -9.55 -0.03
C VAL A 308 -1.50 -9.58 0.04
N PRO A 309 -2.13 -8.86 0.97
CA PRO A 309 -3.58 -8.70 0.95
C PRO A 309 -4.00 -7.94 -0.32
N PHE A 310 -5.13 -8.32 -0.90
CA PHE A 310 -5.77 -7.57 -1.97
C PHE A 310 -7.27 -7.72 -1.87
N LEU A 311 -7.93 -6.68 -1.41
CA LEU A 311 -9.36 -6.62 -1.19
C LEU A 311 -9.94 -5.49 -2.04
N VAL A 312 -11.03 -5.75 -2.74
CA VAL A 312 -11.72 -4.74 -3.55
C VAL A 312 -13.20 -4.72 -3.22
N ARG A 313 -13.69 -3.53 -2.86
CA ARG A 313 -15.12 -3.27 -2.66
C ARG A 313 -15.61 -2.27 -3.71
N PHE A 314 -16.64 -2.65 -4.43
CA PHE A 314 -17.42 -1.74 -5.27
C PHE A 314 -18.89 -2.16 -5.15
N PRO A 315 -19.67 -1.52 -4.26
CA PRO A 315 -21.03 -1.91 -3.97
C PRO A 315 -21.90 -2.02 -5.23
N ASP A 316 -22.80 -3.01 -5.25
CA ASP A 316 -23.70 -3.31 -6.36
C ASP A 316 -23.03 -3.70 -7.71
N LYS A 317 -21.71 -3.65 -7.80
CA LYS A 317 -20.94 -3.97 -9.02
C LYS A 317 -20.06 -5.20 -8.86
N ILE A 318 -19.38 -5.34 -7.74
CA ILE A 318 -18.54 -6.49 -7.41
C ILE A 318 -19.20 -7.27 -6.27
N GLN A 319 -19.51 -8.54 -6.51
CA GLN A 319 -20.08 -9.40 -5.47
C GLN A 319 -19.00 -9.82 -4.49
N PRO A 320 -19.23 -9.69 -3.17
CA PRO A 320 -18.31 -10.17 -2.15
C PRO A 320 -18.05 -11.66 -2.29
N ARG A 321 -16.78 -12.06 -2.35
CA ARG A 321 -16.35 -13.45 -2.44
C ARG A 321 -14.86 -13.59 -2.20
N LEU A 322 -14.42 -14.82 -1.95
CA LEU A 322 -13.01 -15.20 -2.08
C LEU A 322 -12.71 -15.64 -3.50
N ASP A 323 -11.54 -15.26 -4.01
CA ASP A 323 -11.08 -15.62 -5.33
C ASP A 323 -9.57 -15.98 -5.29
N ASP A 324 -9.17 -17.01 -6.01
CA ASP A 324 -7.79 -17.50 -6.05
C ASP A 324 -6.95 -16.88 -7.18
N LEU A 325 -7.45 -15.84 -7.84
CA LEU A 325 -6.71 -15.14 -8.88
C LEU A 325 -5.33 -14.71 -8.37
N MET A 326 -4.29 -15.16 -9.05
CA MET A 326 -2.91 -14.78 -8.76
C MET A 326 -2.60 -13.44 -9.42
N LEU A 327 -3.12 -12.36 -8.83
CA LEU A 327 -2.86 -11.00 -9.29
C LEU A 327 -1.43 -10.60 -8.92
N SER A 328 -0.62 -10.19 -9.88
CA SER A 328 0.74 -9.72 -9.64
C SER A 328 0.85 -8.20 -9.70
N SER A 329 1.97 -7.64 -9.22
CA SER A 329 2.14 -6.18 -9.14
C SER A 329 1.88 -5.44 -10.45
N PRO A 330 2.37 -5.89 -11.63
CA PRO A 330 2.08 -5.22 -12.90
C PRO A 330 0.61 -5.28 -13.32
N ASP A 331 -0.17 -6.27 -12.86
CA ASP A 331 -1.57 -6.43 -13.22
C ASP A 331 -2.48 -5.41 -12.52
N ILE A 332 -1.98 -4.77 -11.46
CA ILE A 332 -2.79 -3.86 -10.62
C ILE A 332 -3.26 -2.66 -11.44
N MET A 333 -2.35 -1.94 -12.11
CA MET A 333 -2.70 -0.76 -12.90
C MET A 333 -3.76 -1.04 -13.96
N PRO A 334 -3.56 -1.99 -14.90
CA PRO A 334 -4.56 -2.24 -15.94
C PRO A 334 -5.88 -2.76 -15.37
N THR A 335 -5.86 -3.51 -14.27
CA THR A 335 -7.08 -3.97 -13.60
C THR A 335 -7.83 -2.81 -12.94
N LEU A 336 -7.15 -1.87 -12.27
CA LEU A 336 -7.78 -0.67 -11.71
C LEU A 336 -8.43 0.19 -12.80
N LEU A 337 -7.74 0.41 -13.92
CA LEU A 337 -8.28 1.13 -15.07
C LEU A 337 -9.51 0.42 -15.64
N GLY A 338 -9.45 -0.91 -15.77
CA GLY A 338 -10.59 -1.71 -16.21
C GLY A 338 -11.79 -1.62 -15.26
N LEU A 339 -11.56 -1.66 -13.96
CA LEU A 339 -12.61 -1.49 -12.94
C LEU A 339 -13.27 -0.10 -13.01
N ALA A 340 -12.51 0.92 -13.38
CA ALA A 340 -12.99 2.29 -13.58
C ALA A 340 -13.63 2.53 -14.95
N GLY A 341 -13.71 1.52 -15.82
CA GLY A 341 -14.26 1.65 -17.18
C GLY A 341 -13.31 2.30 -18.20
N LEU A 342 -12.00 2.30 -17.91
CA LEU A 342 -10.95 2.92 -18.73
C LEU A 342 -10.08 1.87 -19.45
N SER A 343 -10.62 0.69 -19.77
CA SER A 343 -9.88 -0.39 -20.42
C SER A 343 -9.23 0.06 -21.75
N ASP A 344 -9.92 0.88 -22.53
CA ASP A 344 -9.44 1.39 -23.81
C ASP A 344 -8.30 2.43 -23.68
N SER A 345 -8.08 2.93 -22.47
CA SER A 345 -7.05 3.91 -22.15
C SER A 345 -5.79 3.27 -21.54
N ILE A 346 -5.74 1.94 -21.42
CA ILE A 346 -4.56 1.24 -20.91
C ILE A 346 -3.41 1.45 -21.90
N PRO A 347 -2.25 2.00 -21.48
CA PRO A 347 -1.12 2.22 -22.37
C PRO A 347 -0.60 0.92 -23.00
N ALA A 348 -0.23 0.98 -24.27
CA ALA A 348 0.19 -0.21 -25.04
C ALA A 348 1.50 -0.86 -24.53
N ASN A 349 2.30 -0.13 -23.75
CA ASN A 349 3.56 -0.59 -23.18
C ASN A 349 3.40 -1.26 -21.79
N VAL A 350 2.18 -1.32 -21.25
CA VAL A 350 1.85 -2.07 -20.03
C VAL A 350 2.11 -3.56 -20.26
N GLN A 351 2.74 -4.22 -19.27
CA GLN A 351 3.08 -5.64 -19.35
C GLN A 351 2.11 -6.52 -18.52
N GLY A 352 1.41 -5.91 -17.55
CA GLY A 352 0.37 -6.57 -16.78
C GLY A 352 -0.92 -6.78 -17.56
N HIS A 353 -1.79 -7.63 -17.04
CA HIS A 353 -3.08 -7.96 -17.66
C HIS A 353 -4.24 -7.29 -16.91
N ASN A 354 -5.26 -6.91 -17.66
CA ASN A 354 -6.50 -6.39 -17.09
C ASN A 354 -7.43 -7.54 -16.68
N TYR A 355 -7.53 -7.81 -15.41
CA TYR A 355 -8.42 -8.81 -14.83
C TYR A 355 -9.76 -8.25 -14.33
N ALA A 356 -10.08 -6.98 -14.58
CA ALA A 356 -11.35 -6.37 -14.16
C ALA A 356 -12.59 -7.18 -14.58
N PRO A 357 -12.67 -7.82 -15.76
CA PRO A 357 -13.81 -8.65 -16.10
C PRO A 357 -14.06 -9.79 -15.11
N LEU A 358 -12.99 -10.41 -14.55
CA LEU A 358 -13.12 -11.45 -13.53
C LEU A 358 -13.64 -10.89 -12.20
N PHE A 359 -13.36 -9.62 -11.88
CA PHE A 359 -13.88 -8.98 -10.67
C PHE A 359 -15.39 -8.76 -10.74
N PHE A 360 -15.90 -8.39 -11.92
CA PHE A 360 -17.34 -8.21 -12.14
C PHE A 360 -18.08 -9.54 -12.32
N ASN A 361 -17.43 -10.52 -12.94
CA ASN A 361 -18.02 -11.85 -13.21
C ASN A 361 -16.93 -12.92 -13.12
N GLU A 362 -16.98 -13.77 -12.09
CA GLU A 362 -16.03 -14.86 -11.86
C GLU A 362 -15.90 -15.84 -13.04
N LYS A 363 -16.95 -15.90 -13.90
CA LYS A 363 -17.04 -16.76 -15.08
C LYS A 363 -16.67 -16.03 -16.38
N ALA A 364 -16.11 -14.82 -16.29
CA ALA A 364 -15.64 -14.11 -17.48
C ALA A 364 -14.61 -14.96 -18.25
N ASP A 365 -14.69 -14.91 -19.57
CA ASP A 365 -13.77 -15.63 -20.48
C ASP A 365 -12.41 -14.93 -20.54
N ILE A 366 -11.68 -15.00 -19.41
CA ILE A 366 -10.33 -14.46 -19.23
C ILE A 366 -9.43 -15.59 -18.72
N VAL A 367 -8.31 -15.78 -19.40
CA VAL A 367 -7.30 -16.77 -18.97
C VAL A 367 -6.68 -16.34 -17.65
N ARG A 368 -6.83 -17.18 -16.64
CA ARG A 368 -6.18 -16.98 -15.35
C ARG A 368 -4.69 -17.29 -15.45
N PRO A 369 -3.81 -16.54 -14.76
CA PRO A 369 -2.38 -16.82 -14.77
C PRO A 369 -2.11 -18.17 -14.08
N ALA A 370 -1.19 -18.95 -14.65
CA ALA A 370 -0.71 -20.20 -14.05
C ALA A 370 0.36 -19.96 -12.97
N GLY A 371 0.88 -18.74 -12.85
CA GLY A 371 1.91 -18.35 -11.89
C GLY A 371 2.16 -16.83 -11.93
N ALA A 372 2.77 -16.28 -10.89
CA ALA A 372 3.31 -14.92 -10.86
C ALA A 372 4.80 -14.97 -11.22
N LEU A 373 5.26 -14.02 -12.05
CA LEU A 373 6.67 -13.86 -12.44
C LEU A 373 7.33 -12.83 -11.53
#